data_482fde0d5c1be043a4df94bfe554390e
#
_entry.id   482fde0d5c1be043a4df94bfe554390e
#
_cell.length_a   1.000
_cell.length_b   1.000
_cell.length_c   1.000
_cell.angle_alpha   90.00
_cell.angle_beta   90.00
_cell.angle_gamma   90.00
#
_symmetry.space_group_name_H-M   'P 1'
#
loop_
_entity.id
_entity.type
_entity.pdbx_description
1 polymer ?
#
loop_
_entity_poly.entity_id
_entity_poly.type
_entity_poly.pdbx_seq_one_letter_code
_entity_poly.pdbx_strand_id
1 'polypeptide(L)'
;VRAVASSKPEPFVRKIIDRFGFTDAFDVICGSGIGDELTKKASRGQKAEIIHKAMGQLSGNGNAESLAGRTVMIGDTNYDILGAKANSLPSVGVAYGYGSRQELEEAGAEKVADTVEDLRKLLLCGER
;
A
#
# COMPACT_ATOMS: atom_id res chain seq x y z
N VAL A 1 7.01 -11.51 -3.02
CA VAL A 1 7.30 -10.21 -3.63
C VAL A 1 6.70 -9.11 -2.75
N ARG A 2 7.46 -8.07 -2.49
CA ARG A 2 7.05 -6.97 -1.60
C ARG A 2 7.30 -5.64 -2.28
N ALA A 3 6.33 -4.72 -2.12
CA ALA A 3 6.41 -3.38 -2.69
C ALA A 3 6.00 -2.32 -1.69
N VAL A 4 6.52 -1.13 -1.86
CA VAL A 4 6.10 0.06 -1.12
C VAL A 4 5.38 0.99 -2.08
N ALA A 5 4.23 1.50 -1.64
CA ALA A 5 3.47 2.54 -2.34
C ALA A 5 3.16 3.65 -1.33
N SER A 6 3.82 4.78 -1.46
CA SER A 6 3.74 5.89 -0.50
C SER A 6 3.33 7.19 -1.20
N SER A 7 2.56 8.01 -0.52
CA SER A 7 2.20 9.35 -1.01
C SER A 7 3.35 10.37 -0.87
N LYS A 8 4.41 10.03 -0.15
CA LYS A 8 5.61 10.87 -0.06
C LYS A 8 6.38 10.85 -1.38
N PRO A 9 7.15 11.91 -1.70
CA PRO A 9 8.04 11.88 -2.85
C PRO A 9 8.97 10.68 -2.83
N GLU A 10 9.12 10.00 -3.94
CA GLU A 10 9.87 8.75 -4.03
C GLU A 10 11.32 8.86 -3.52
N PRO A 11 12.09 9.94 -3.81
CA PRO A 11 13.44 10.05 -3.26
C PRO A 11 13.49 10.03 -1.73
N PHE A 12 12.47 10.62 -1.08
CA PHE A 12 12.40 10.61 0.39
C PHE A 12 12.01 9.22 0.91
N VAL A 13 11.11 8.53 0.23
CA VAL A 13 10.75 7.15 0.59
C VAL A 13 11.98 6.27 0.55
N ARG A 14 12.76 6.35 -0.51
CA ARG A 14 13.99 5.56 -0.67
C ARG A 14 15.01 5.86 0.42
N LYS A 15 15.17 7.14 0.79
CA LYS A 15 16.09 7.54 1.88
C LYS A 15 15.65 6.96 3.22
N ILE A 16 14.35 6.99 3.51
CA ILE A 16 13.81 6.46 4.77
C ILE A 16 14.05 4.94 4.84
N ILE A 17 13.73 4.23 3.78
CA ILE A 17 13.89 2.78 3.72
C ILE A 17 15.37 2.39 3.84
N ASP A 18 16.25 3.10 3.15
CA ASP A 18 17.68 2.85 3.21
C ASP A 18 18.24 3.12 4.61
N ARG A 19 17.81 4.21 5.25
CA ARG A 19 18.22 4.56 6.60
C ARG A 19 17.92 3.45 7.62
N PHE A 20 16.78 2.78 7.45
CA PHE A 20 16.38 1.67 8.32
C PHE A 20 16.92 0.31 7.85
N GLY A 21 17.70 0.28 6.77
CA GLY A 21 18.30 -0.96 6.28
C GLY A 21 17.33 -1.91 5.58
N PHE A 22 16.22 -1.40 5.06
CA PHE A 22 15.17 -2.22 4.46
C PHE A 22 15.15 -2.18 2.93
N THR A 23 16.13 -1.56 2.29
CA THR A 23 16.15 -1.42 0.82
C THR A 23 16.03 -2.77 0.12
N ASP A 24 16.77 -3.78 0.60
CA ASP A 24 16.77 -5.12 0.00
C ASP A 24 15.52 -5.93 0.35
N ALA A 25 14.69 -5.43 1.26
CA ALA A 25 13.44 -6.12 1.63
C ALA A 25 12.32 -5.91 0.62
N PHE A 26 12.43 -4.93 -0.27
CA PHE A 26 11.38 -4.58 -1.22
C PHE A 26 11.86 -4.70 -2.66
N ASP A 27 11.02 -5.29 -3.50
CA ASP A 27 11.29 -5.45 -4.93
C ASP A 27 10.94 -4.19 -5.72
N VAL A 28 9.95 -3.44 -5.24
CA VAL A 28 9.51 -2.19 -5.86
C VAL A 28 9.29 -1.14 -4.77
N ILE A 29 9.77 0.07 -5.01
CA ILE A 29 9.55 1.22 -4.13
C ILE A 29 9.00 2.34 -4.98
N CYS A 30 7.75 2.73 -4.73
CA CYS A 30 7.06 3.80 -5.44
C CYS A 30 6.62 4.89 -4.47
N GLY A 31 6.86 6.13 -4.86
CA GLY A 31 6.36 7.31 -4.18
C GLY A 31 5.72 8.26 -5.18
N SER A 32 5.31 9.43 -4.72
CA SER A 32 4.80 10.46 -5.60
C SER A 32 5.94 11.11 -6.40
N GLY A 33 5.60 11.79 -7.49
CA GLY A 33 6.56 12.60 -8.22
C GLY A 33 6.91 13.87 -7.45
N ILE A 34 8.08 14.42 -7.72
CA ILE A 34 8.51 15.70 -7.12
C ILE A 34 7.58 16.79 -7.67
N GLY A 35 6.97 17.55 -6.76
CA GLY A 35 6.05 18.62 -7.11
C GLY A 35 4.57 18.21 -7.04
N ASP A 36 4.24 16.93 -6.99
CA ASP A 36 2.85 16.49 -6.87
C ASP A 36 2.20 16.99 -5.57
N GLU A 37 2.99 17.12 -4.52
CA GLU A 37 2.55 17.66 -3.25
C GLU A 37 2.13 19.12 -3.33
N LEU A 38 2.74 19.88 -4.25
CA LEU A 38 2.45 21.31 -4.41
C LEU A 38 1.23 21.55 -5.30
N THR A 39 0.94 20.62 -6.21
CA THR A 39 -0.10 20.76 -7.23
C THR A 39 -1.35 19.92 -6.95
N LYS A 40 -1.19 18.83 -6.24
CA LYS A 40 -2.28 17.90 -5.91
C LYS A 40 -2.36 17.74 -4.41
N LYS A 41 -3.50 18.10 -3.84
CA LYS A 41 -3.78 17.72 -2.46
C LYS A 41 -3.75 16.20 -2.38
N ALA A 42 -3.19 15.66 -1.29
CA ALA A 42 -3.27 14.23 -1.01
C ALA A 42 -4.72 13.79 -1.19
N SER A 43 -5.00 13.04 -2.22
CA SER A 43 -6.34 12.64 -2.60
C SER A 43 -6.41 11.13 -2.80
N ARG A 44 -7.63 10.62 -2.79
CA ARG A 44 -7.88 9.21 -3.09
C ARG A 44 -7.27 8.81 -4.43
N GLY A 45 -7.33 9.72 -5.43
CA GLY A 45 -6.78 9.48 -6.75
C GLY A 45 -5.26 9.36 -6.75
N GLN A 46 -4.58 10.17 -5.94
CA GLN A 46 -3.11 10.12 -5.86
C GLN A 46 -2.63 8.76 -5.36
N LYS A 47 -3.22 8.24 -4.29
CA LYS A 47 -2.82 6.93 -3.76
C LYS A 47 -3.12 5.81 -4.74
N ALA A 48 -4.28 5.86 -5.40
CA ALA A 48 -4.65 4.89 -6.42
C ALA A 48 -3.64 4.88 -7.58
N GLU A 49 -3.18 6.05 -8.02
CA GLU A 49 -2.18 6.18 -9.09
C GLU A 49 -0.84 5.56 -8.69
N ILE A 50 -0.41 5.80 -7.45
CA ILE A 50 0.86 5.23 -6.94
C ILE A 50 0.78 3.71 -6.85
N ILE A 51 -0.33 3.18 -6.36
CA ILE A 51 -0.56 1.74 -6.30
C ILE A 51 -0.58 1.15 -7.71
N HIS A 52 -1.25 1.80 -8.64
CA HIS A 52 -1.28 1.37 -10.04
C HIS A 52 0.13 1.30 -10.64
N LYS A 53 0.95 2.32 -10.39
CA LYS A 53 2.35 2.35 -10.82
C LYS A 53 3.15 1.18 -10.22
N ALA A 54 2.98 0.94 -8.93
CA ALA A 54 3.66 -0.16 -8.25
C ALA A 54 3.26 -1.52 -8.83
N MET A 55 1.97 -1.71 -9.09
CA MET A 55 1.47 -2.93 -9.70
C MET A 55 2.04 -3.14 -11.12
N GLY A 56 2.15 -2.06 -11.89
CA GLY A 56 2.77 -2.10 -13.21
C GLY A 56 4.22 -2.55 -13.16
N GLN A 57 4.98 -2.05 -12.19
CA GLN A 57 6.38 -2.44 -12.02
C GLN A 57 6.52 -3.89 -11.52
N LEU A 58 5.62 -4.34 -10.66
CA LEU A 58 5.62 -5.72 -10.17
C LEU A 58 5.26 -6.73 -11.26
N SER A 59 4.31 -6.37 -12.12
CA SER A 59 3.85 -7.27 -13.19
C SER A 59 4.87 -7.37 -14.34
N GLY A 60 5.73 -6.35 -14.51
CA GLY A 60 6.65 -6.30 -15.63
C GLY A 60 5.88 -6.41 -16.95
N ASN A 61 6.17 -7.47 -17.74
CA ASN A 61 5.46 -7.77 -18.97
C ASN A 61 4.29 -8.74 -18.76
N GLY A 62 3.95 -9.04 -17.52
CA GLY A 62 2.90 -9.98 -17.18
C GLY A 62 1.51 -9.35 -17.15
N ASN A 63 0.51 -10.17 -16.82
CA ASN A 63 -0.87 -9.73 -16.72
C ASN A 63 -1.13 -9.10 -15.35
N ALA A 64 -1.40 -7.78 -15.31
CA ALA A 64 -1.68 -7.05 -14.08
C ALA A 64 -2.93 -7.56 -13.35
N GLU A 65 -3.96 -7.98 -14.08
CA GLU A 65 -5.18 -8.52 -13.48
C GLU A 65 -4.91 -9.83 -12.72
N SER A 66 -4.09 -10.70 -13.30
CA SER A 66 -3.70 -11.95 -12.66
C SER A 66 -2.89 -11.68 -11.38
N LEU A 67 -2.01 -10.68 -11.43
CA LEU A 67 -1.22 -10.28 -10.27
C LEU A 67 -2.11 -9.69 -9.18
N ALA A 68 -3.12 -8.88 -9.53
CA ALA A 68 -4.05 -8.28 -8.57
C ALA A 68 -4.75 -9.34 -7.73
N GLY A 69 -5.13 -10.47 -8.32
CA GLY A 69 -5.77 -11.58 -7.61
C GLY A 69 -4.88 -12.26 -6.56
N ARG A 70 -3.57 -12.00 -6.60
CA ARG A 70 -2.58 -12.59 -5.68
C ARG A 70 -1.86 -11.55 -4.84
N THR A 71 -2.36 -10.31 -4.83
CA THR A 71 -1.73 -9.19 -4.14
C THR A 71 -2.68 -8.64 -3.09
N VAL A 72 -2.15 -8.27 -1.94
CA VAL A 72 -2.91 -7.60 -0.89
C VAL A 72 -2.24 -6.28 -0.54
N MET A 73 -3.03 -5.23 -0.39
CA MET A 73 -2.57 -3.94 0.08
C MET A 73 -2.67 -3.90 1.60
N ILE A 74 -1.62 -3.42 2.25
CA ILE A 74 -1.60 -3.21 3.69
C ILE A 74 -1.44 -1.72 3.93
N GLY A 75 -2.34 -1.13 4.70
CA GLY A 75 -2.29 0.30 4.94
C GLY A 75 -2.99 0.70 6.22
N ASP A 76 -2.65 1.88 6.71
CA ASP A 76 -3.13 2.40 7.99
C ASP A 76 -4.14 3.55 7.84
N THR A 77 -4.47 3.94 6.62
CA THR A 77 -5.44 5.01 6.37
C THR A 77 -6.51 4.58 5.37
N ASN A 78 -7.62 5.32 5.38
CA ASN A 78 -8.69 5.12 4.40
C ASN A 78 -8.20 5.32 2.95
N TYR A 79 -7.21 6.20 2.73
CA TYR A 79 -6.63 6.41 1.40
C TYR A 79 -5.99 5.14 0.84
N ASP A 80 -5.31 4.37 1.70
CA ASP A 80 -4.70 3.11 1.31
C ASP A 80 -5.76 2.10 0.88
N ILE A 81 -6.83 1.98 1.66
CA ILE A 81 -7.90 1.03 1.39
C ILE A 81 -8.66 1.41 0.12
N LEU A 82 -8.98 2.69 -0.04
CA LEU A 82 -9.69 3.19 -1.23
C LEU A 82 -8.82 3.10 -2.48
N GLY A 83 -7.52 3.36 -2.36
CA GLY A 83 -6.56 3.20 -3.46
C GLY A 83 -6.43 1.74 -3.90
N ALA A 84 -6.40 0.82 -2.93
CA ALA A 84 -6.41 -0.62 -3.23
C ALA A 84 -7.69 -1.01 -3.98
N LYS A 85 -8.83 -0.55 -3.49
CA LYS A 85 -10.12 -0.83 -4.12
C LYS A 85 -10.18 -0.34 -5.56
N ALA A 86 -9.65 0.86 -5.84
CA ALA A 86 -9.58 1.41 -7.19
C ALA A 86 -8.71 0.57 -8.13
N ASN A 87 -7.77 -0.21 -7.58
CA ASN A 87 -6.91 -1.12 -8.33
C ASN A 87 -7.36 -2.59 -8.24
N SER A 88 -8.55 -2.82 -7.76
CA SER A 88 -9.12 -4.18 -7.60
C SER A 88 -8.28 -5.08 -6.69
N LEU A 89 -7.61 -4.49 -5.70
CA LEU A 89 -6.82 -5.23 -4.72
C LEU A 89 -7.61 -5.43 -3.43
N PRO A 90 -7.55 -6.63 -2.83
CA PRO A 90 -7.98 -6.79 -1.45
C PRO A 90 -7.04 -6.01 -0.53
N SER A 91 -7.54 -5.62 0.63
CA SER A 91 -6.74 -4.83 1.57
C SER A 91 -6.92 -5.30 3.00
N VAL A 92 -5.84 -5.11 3.77
CA VAL A 92 -5.84 -5.30 5.21
C VAL A 92 -5.48 -3.96 5.83
N GLY A 93 -6.38 -3.44 6.65
CA GLY A 93 -6.11 -2.23 7.42
C GLY A 93 -5.33 -2.56 8.69
N VAL A 94 -4.43 -1.66 9.09
CA VAL A 94 -3.70 -1.81 10.35
C VAL A 94 -4.09 -0.66 11.27
N ALA A 95 -4.72 -0.98 12.40
CA ALA A 95 -5.31 0.01 13.31
C ALA A 95 -4.30 0.58 14.32
N TYR A 96 -3.05 0.15 14.25
CA TYR A 96 -1.98 0.70 15.08
C TYR A 96 -1.24 1.88 14.43
N GLY A 97 -1.69 2.32 13.26
CA GLY A 97 -1.18 3.51 12.57
C GLY A 97 -2.07 4.73 12.80
N TYR A 98 -2.23 5.56 11.78
CA TYR A 98 -2.98 6.82 11.89
C TYR A 98 -4.49 6.63 11.85
N GLY A 99 -5.00 5.73 11.02
CA GLY A 99 -6.44 5.52 10.88
C GLY A 99 -7.02 4.66 11.99
N SER A 100 -8.27 4.92 12.35
CA SER A 100 -8.98 4.09 13.32
C SER A 100 -9.50 2.83 12.64
N ARG A 101 -9.80 1.80 13.44
CA ARG A 101 -10.45 0.59 12.95
C ARG A 101 -11.74 0.92 12.18
N GLN A 102 -12.54 1.86 12.73
CA GLN A 102 -13.80 2.24 12.11
C GLN A 102 -13.60 2.85 10.73
N GLU A 103 -12.64 3.77 10.58
CA GLU A 103 -12.32 4.38 9.28
C GLU A 103 -11.89 3.31 8.26
N LEU A 104 -11.08 2.37 8.69
CA LEU A 104 -10.58 1.30 7.81
C LEU A 104 -11.70 0.36 7.37
N GLU A 105 -12.59 -0.01 8.28
CA GLU A 105 -13.75 -0.84 7.97
C GLU A 105 -14.73 -0.12 7.05
N GLU A 106 -15.02 1.14 7.30
CA GLU A 106 -15.90 1.96 6.47
C GLU A 106 -15.35 2.16 5.06
N ALA A 107 -14.03 2.25 4.93
CA ALA A 107 -13.37 2.34 3.62
C ALA A 107 -13.44 1.03 2.83
N GLY A 108 -13.72 -0.09 3.50
CA GLY A 108 -13.90 -1.37 2.86
C GLY A 108 -12.74 -2.33 2.98
N ALA A 109 -11.92 -2.19 4.04
CA ALA A 109 -10.84 -3.15 4.30
C ALA A 109 -11.41 -4.55 4.49
N GLU A 110 -10.81 -5.54 3.85
CA GLU A 110 -11.25 -6.93 3.96
C GLU A 110 -11.09 -7.46 5.38
N LYS A 111 -9.98 -7.11 6.00
CA LYS A 111 -9.66 -7.43 7.40
C LYS A 111 -8.97 -6.22 8.03
N VAL A 112 -9.02 -6.14 9.36
CA VAL A 112 -8.28 -5.12 10.10
C VAL A 112 -7.48 -5.81 11.20
N ALA A 113 -6.18 -5.51 11.25
CA ALA A 113 -5.28 -5.98 12.30
C ALA A 113 -5.08 -4.89 13.35
N ASP A 114 -5.27 -5.22 14.61
CA ASP A 114 -5.07 -4.27 15.71
C ASP A 114 -3.62 -4.22 16.17
N THR A 115 -2.85 -5.28 15.90
CA THR A 115 -1.44 -5.38 16.31
C THR A 115 -0.60 -5.93 15.15
N VAL A 116 0.72 -5.77 15.25
CA VAL A 116 1.65 -6.36 14.29
C VAL A 116 1.53 -7.89 14.29
N GLU A 117 1.31 -8.50 15.46
CA GLU A 117 1.14 -9.95 15.56
C GLU A 117 -0.12 -10.41 14.83
N ASP A 118 -1.23 -9.67 14.93
CA ASP A 118 -2.45 -9.97 14.18
C ASP A 118 -2.19 -9.92 12.68
N LEU A 119 -1.47 -8.89 12.21
CA LEU A 119 -1.09 -8.78 10.80
C LEU A 119 -0.25 -9.96 10.36
N ARG A 120 0.73 -10.33 11.17
CA ARG A 120 1.59 -11.48 10.89
C ARG A 120 0.77 -12.76 10.69
N LYS A 121 -0.19 -13.01 11.56
CA LYS A 121 -1.07 -14.18 11.47
C LYS A 121 -1.90 -14.16 10.18
N LEU A 122 -2.48 -13.02 9.84
CA LEU A 122 -3.28 -12.88 8.62
C LEU A 122 -2.46 -13.16 7.36
N LEU A 123 -1.20 -12.71 7.33
CA LEU A 123 -0.35 -12.87 6.15
C LEU A 123 0.29 -14.26 6.05
N LEU A 124 0.74 -14.81 7.18
CA LEU A 124 1.54 -16.05 7.16
C LEU A 124 0.70 -17.30 7.34
N CYS A 125 -0.44 -17.20 8.02
CA CYS A 125 -1.31 -18.36 8.27
C CYS A 125 -2.47 -18.48 7.30
N GLY A 126 -2.57 -17.58 6.32
CA GLY A 126 -3.59 -17.65 5.28
C GLY A 126 -5.01 -17.37 5.75
N GLU A 127 -5.19 -16.70 6.88
CA GLU A 127 -6.50 -16.38 7.46
C GLU A 127 -7.10 -15.08 6.90
N ARG A 128 -6.84 -14.79 5.65
CA ARG A 128 -7.39 -13.59 5.00
C ARG A 128 -8.83 -13.82 4.56
#